data_6c82378384e679e2ace5ee2cd9579c0c
#
_entry.id   6c82378384e679e2ace5ee2cd9579c0c
#
_cell.length_a   1.000
_cell.length_b   1.000
_cell.length_c   1.000
_cell.angle_alpha   90.00
_cell.angle_beta   90.00
_cell.angle_gamma   90.00
#
_symmetry.space_group_name_H-M   'P 1'
#
loop_
_entity.id
_entity.type
_entity.pdbx_description
1 polymer ?
#
loop_
_entity_poly.entity_id
_entity_poly.type
_entity_poly.pdbx_seq_one_letter_code
_entity_poly.pdbx_strand_id
1 'polypeptide(L)'
;MNPHLPISRVINLISEESQQLWAIDQSEARRRLLASDIGEVLAIDGSFALIAQDGERVVLARSLDRPMRYFLAKSADGPVLIVAERIDEIAAELAQRGWIDQFHPSYTRMVPAHHVTTLRLVGCPDPNPVHRRFFDPPRGTLSKDLDLIGRLYMEAVYSELRRWLAVHDPTAPIGVPFSGGID
;
A
#
# COMPACT_ATOMS: atom_id res chain seq x y z
N MET A 1 -33.75 8.31 13.97
CA MET A 1 -32.38 8.25 13.44
C MET A 1 -31.49 7.76 14.56
N ASN A 2 -30.87 6.60 14.42
CA ASN A 2 -30.02 6.05 15.46
C ASN A 2 -28.63 6.69 15.31
N PRO A 3 -28.16 7.54 16.24
CA PRO A 3 -26.94 8.34 16.04
C PRO A 3 -25.62 7.55 16.19
N HIS A 4 -25.66 6.23 16.29
CA HIS A 4 -24.52 5.41 16.71
C HIS A 4 -24.18 4.23 15.80
N LEU A 5 -24.62 4.24 14.55
CA LEU A 5 -24.06 3.27 13.61
C LEU A 5 -22.64 3.73 13.25
N PRO A 6 -21.61 2.95 13.59
CA PRO A 6 -20.28 3.24 13.14
C PRO A 6 -20.29 3.24 11.63
N ILE A 7 -20.01 4.39 11.03
CA ILE A 7 -19.95 4.54 9.60
C ILE A 7 -18.57 4.03 9.20
N SER A 8 -18.53 2.78 8.84
CA SER A 8 -17.32 2.13 8.40
C SER A 8 -17.43 1.75 6.94
N ARG A 9 -17.41 2.74 6.06
CA ARG A 9 -17.39 2.48 4.61
C ARG A 9 -15.99 2.70 4.09
N VAL A 10 -15.29 1.62 3.86
CA VAL A 10 -14.06 1.63 3.09
C VAL A 10 -14.37 1.03 1.72
N ILE A 11 -14.07 1.80 0.69
CA ILE A 11 -14.14 1.37 -0.71
C ILE A 11 -12.71 1.10 -1.12
N ASN A 12 -12.37 -0.18 -1.25
CA ASN A 12 -11.06 -0.62 -1.69
C ASN A 12 -11.10 -0.94 -3.18
N LEU A 13 -10.41 -0.16 -3.98
CA LEU A 13 -10.27 -0.34 -5.43
C LEU A 13 -8.92 -1.00 -5.80
N ILE A 14 -8.08 -1.31 -4.82
CA ILE A 14 -6.81 -1.99 -5.07
C ILE A 14 -7.10 -3.46 -5.39
N SER A 15 -6.61 -3.92 -6.55
CA SER A 15 -6.73 -5.31 -6.93
C SER A 15 -5.87 -6.22 -6.05
N GLU A 16 -6.46 -7.27 -5.52
CA GLU A 16 -5.73 -8.31 -4.78
C GLU A 16 -4.83 -9.13 -5.71
N GLU A 17 -5.23 -9.33 -6.96
CA GLU A 17 -4.48 -10.08 -7.96
C GLU A 17 -3.17 -9.39 -8.35
N SER A 18 -3.10 -8.07 -8.20
CA SER A 18 -1.91 -7.28 -8.50
C SER A 18 -0.86 -7.35 -7.40
N GLN A 19 -1.17 -7.94 -6.24
CA GLN A 19 -0.27 -8.05 -5.11
C GLN A 19 0.52 -9.35 -5.14
N GLN A 20 1.77 -9.28 -4.76
CA GLN A 20 2.65 -10.44 -4.68
C GLN A 20 3.16 -10.59 -3.26
N LEU A 21 2.54 -11.49 -2.51
CA LEU A 21 2.93 -11.82 -1.15
C LEU A 21 3.71 -13.14 -1.14
N TRP A 22 4.81 -13.16 -0.40
CA TRP A 22 5.63 -14.35 -0.26
C TRP A 22 5.33 -15.07 1.07
N ALA A 23 5.11 -16.37 0.99
CA ALA A 23 4.92 -17.27 2.13
C ALA A 23 3.70 -16.98 3.03
N ILE A 24 2.88 -15.98 2.72
CA ILE A 24 1.63 -15.67 3.45
C ILE A 24 0.53 -15.33 2.46
N ASP A 25 -0.71 -15.52 2.89
CA ASP A 25 -1.88 -15.09 2.12
C ASP A 25 -2.35 -13.68 2.52
N GLN A 26 -3.35 -13.17 1.80
CA GLN A 26 -3.95 -11.85 2.04
C GLN A 26 -4.57 -11.73 3.45
N SER A 27 -5.16 -12.80 3.95
CA SER A 27 -5.81 -12.79 5.27
C SER A 27 -4.79 -12.64 6.37
N GLU A 28 -3.69 -13.39 6.29
CA GLU A 28 -2.58 -13.29 7.23
C GLU A 28 -1.88 -11.93 7.14
N ALA A 29 -1.68 -11.41 5.93
CA ALA A 29 -1.11 -10.09 5.75
C ALA A 29 -1.96 -8.98 6.40
N ARG A 30 -3.29 -9.04 6.24
CA ARG A 30 -4.23 -8.12 6.89
C ARG A 30 -4.24 -8.28 8.42
N ARG A 31 -4.16 -9.51 8.91
CA ARG A 31 -4.05 -9.78 10.35
C ARG A 31 -2.81 -9.12 10.93
N ARG A 32 -1.66 -9.26 10.28
CA ARG A 32 -0.39 -8.61 10.67
C ARG A 32 -0.50 -7.09 10.62
N LEU A 33 -1.15 -6.57 9.60
CA LEU A 33 -1.37 -5.12 9.48
C LEU A 33 -2.21 -4.56 10.64
N LEU A 34 -3.18 -5.30 11.15
CA LEU A 34 -4.00 -4.91 12.30
C LEU A 34 -3.28 -5.07 13.63
N ALA A 35 -2.23 -5.85 13.69
CA ALA A 35 -1.42 -5.96 14.89
C ALA A 35 -0.83 -4.59 15.26
N SER A 36 -0.72 -4.31 16.56
CA SER A 36 -0.13 -3.07 17.02
C SER A 36 1.39 -3.04 16.89
N ASP A 37 1.98 -4.20 16.64
CA ASP A 37 3.43 -4.37 16.48
C ASP A 37 3.86 -4.11 15.03
N ILE A 38 4.75 -3.17 14.88
CA ILE A 38 5.35 -2.81 13.58
C ILE A 38 6.23 -3.94 13.03
N GLY A 39 6.80 -4.78 13.89
CA GLY A 39 7.58 -5.94 13.49
C GLY A 39 6.77 -6.97 12.70
N GLU A 40 5.49 -7.11 13.01
CA GLU A 40 4.56 -7.95 12.24
C GLU A 40 4.40 -7.45 10.79
N VAL A 41 4.35 -6.13 10.60
CA VAL A 41 4.27 -5.54 9.26
C VAL A 41 5.59 -5.63 8.52
N LEU A 42 6.71 -5.44 9.20
CA LEU A 42 8.05 -5.64 8.61
C LEU A 42 8.26 -7.07 8.12
N ALA A 43 7.62 -8.05 8.76
CA ALA A 43 7.68 -9.45 8.35
C ALA A 43 6.78 -9.80 7.15
N ILE A 44 6.03 -8.84 6.59
CA ILE A 44 5.29 -9.01 5.34
C ILE A 44 6.28 -8.82 4.19
N ASP A 45 6.61 -9.90 3.52
CA ASP A 45 7.52 -9.90 2.39
C ASP A 45 6.74 -9.88 1.08
N GLY A 46 7.12 -9.01 0.15
CA GLY A 46 6.51 -8.90 -1.17
C GLY A 46 6.20 -7.49 -1.64
N SER A 47 5.46 -7.44 -2.75
CA SER A 47 4.94 -6.23 -3.37
C SER A 47 3.47 -6.07 -2.98
N PHE A 48 3.15 -5.13 -2.11
CA PHE A 48 1.82 -5.03 -1.52
C PHE A 48 1.33 -3.60 -1.31
N ALA A 49 0.01 -3.46 -1.34
CA ALA A 49 -0.76 -2.30 -0.88
C ALA A 49 -1.96 -2.82 -0.10
N LEU A 50 -1.87 -2.84 1.22
CA LEU A 50 -2.79 -3.52 2.11
C LEU A 50 -3.69 -2.55 2.86
N ILE A 51 -4.95 -2.94 2.99
CA ILE A 51 -5.94 -2.27 3.81
C ILE A 51 -6.52 -3.29 4.78
N ALA A 52 -6.63 -2.90 6.01
CA ALA A 52 -7.37 -3.65 7.02
C ALA A 52 -8.17 -2.70 7.89
N GLN A 53 -9.31 -3.16 8.36
CA GLN A 53 -10.21 -2.39 9.20
C GLN A 53 -10.59 -3.18 10.45
N ASP A 54 -10.61 -2.49 11.57
CA ASP A 54 -11.09 -2.99 12.85
C ASP A 54 -11.93 -1.89 13.51
N GLY A 55 -13.24 -2.08 13.48
CA GLY A 55 -14.19 -1.06 13.89
C GLY A 55 -14.03 0.25 13.12
N GLU A 56 -13.79 1.34 13.83
CA GLU A 56 -13.55 2.66 13.23
C GLU A 56 -12.10 2.88 12.80
N ARG A 57 -11.18 1.97 13.14
CA ARG A 57 -9.77 2.06 12.80
C ARG A 57 -9.51 1.42 11.44
N VAL A 58 -9.01 2.21 10.51
CA VAL A 58 -8.51 1.72 9.23
C VAL A 58 -6.99 1.82 9.22
N VAL A 59 -6.33 0.76 8.81
CA VAL A 59 -4.87 0.67 8.74
C VAL A 59 -4.46 0.39 7.32
N LEU A 60 -3.54 1.18 6.82
CA LEU A 60 -3.01 1.13 5.47
C LEU A 60 -1.50 0.91 5.52
N ALA A 61 -0.97 0.06 4.67
CA ALA A 61 0.48 -0.05 4.47
C ALA A 61 0.79 -0.45 3.04
N ARG A 62 1.95 -0.03 2.55
CA ARG A 62 2.42 -0.41 1.23
C ARG A 62 3.94 -0.61 1.18
N SER A 63 4.38 -1.47 0.28
CA SER A 63 5.77 -1.57 -0.16
C SER A 63 6.18 -0.35 -1.00
N LEU A 64 7.46 -0.23 -1.32
CA LEU A 64 7.99 0.91 -2.08
C LEU A 64 7.39 1.02 -3.49
N ASP A 65 7.27 -0.10 -4.15
CA ASP A 65 6.89 -0.27 -5.55
C ASP A 65 5.38 -0.15 -5.83
N ARG A 66 4.55 -0.21 -4.77
CA ARG A 66 3.08 -0.14 -4.93
C ARG A 66 2.56 1.24 -4.56
N PRO A 67 2.00 2.00 -5.49
CA PRO A 67 1.29 3.24 -5.15
C PRO A 67 0.02 2.94 -4.37
N MET A 68 -0.32 3.80 -3.43
CA MET A 68 -1.55 3.72 -2.66
C MET A 68 -2.00 5.12 -2.29
N ARG A 69 -3.18 5.47 -2.73
CA ARG A 69 -3.79 6.78 -2.49
C ARG A 69 -5.12 6.60 -1.79
N TYR A 70 -5.53 7.60 -1.05
CA TYR A 70 -6.85 7.61 -0.44
C TYR A 70 -7.48 9.00 -0.53
N PHE A 71 -8.80 8.99 -0.49
CA PHE A 71 -9.65 10.17 -0.47
C PHE A 71 -10.78 9.94 0.53
N LEU A 72 -11.12 10.97 1.30
CA LEU A 72 -12.23 10.92 2.22
C LEU A 72 -13.41 11.71 1.64
N ALA A 73 -14.41 10.99 1.16
CA ALA A 73 -15.65 11.58 0.66
C ALA A 73 -16.68 11.73 1.77
N LYS A 74 -17.55 12.73 1.61
CA LYS A 74 -18.71 12.92 2.48
C LYS A 74 -19.94 12.27 1.84
N SER A 75 -20.70 11.51 2.64
CA SER A 75 -22.00 11.04 2.22
C SER A 75 -23.03 11.38 3.30
N ALA A 76 -24.33 11.22 2.97
CA ALA A 76 -25.40 11.45 3.92
C ALA A 76 -25.30 10.55 5.17
N ASP A 77 -24.71 9.37 4.99
CA ASP A 77 -24.52 8.37 6.05
C ASP A 77 -23.17 8.52 6.77
N GLY A 78 -22.35 9.52 6.41
CA GLY A 78 -21.05 9.83 7.01
C GLY A 78 -19.85 9.68 6.06
N PRO A 79 -18.62 9.78 6.57
CA PRO A 79 -17.43 9.76 5.75
C PRO A 79 -17.20 8.38 5.11
N VAL A 80 -16.75 8.40 3.85
CA VAL A 80 -16.41 7.22 3.06
C VAL A 80 -14.96 7.32 2.65
N LEU A 81 -14.15 6.35 3.04
CA LEU A 81 -12.76 6.25 2.62
C LEU A 81 -12.68 5.47 1.31
N ILE A 82 -12.19 6.13 0.26
CA ILE A 82 -11.91 5.51 -1.04
C ILE A 82 -10.41 5.33 -1.15
N VAL A 83 -9.96 4.12 -1.47
CA VAL A 83 -8.54 3.79 -1.60
C VAL A 83 -8.29 3.13 -2.95
N ALA A 84 -7.27 3.61 -3.65
CA ALA A 84 -6.89 3.14 -4.97
C ALA A 84 -5.37 3.27 -5.20
N GLU A 85 -4.87 2.65 -6.24
CA GLU A 85 -3.49 2.85 -6.68
C GLU A 85 -3.34 4.18 -7.43
N ARG A 86 -4.34 4.56 -8.19
CA ARG A 86 -4.33 5.71 -9.09
C ARG A 86 -5.38 6.74 -8.70
N ILE A 87 -5.06 7.99 -8.97
CA ILE A 87 -5.95 9.12 -8.64
C ILE A 87 -7.20 9.17 -9.53
N ASP A 88 -7.07 8.72 -10.77
CA ASP A 88 -8.17 8.65 -11.73
C ASP A 88 -9.22 7.59 -11.34
N GLU A 89 -8.82 6.50 -10.71
CA GLU A 89 -9.74 5.49 -10.15
C GLU A 89 -10.61 6.10 -9.03
N ILE A 90 -10.02 6.92 -8.17
CA ILE A 90 -10.75 7.66 -7.13
C ILE A 90 -11.76 8.61 -7.78
N ALA A 91 -11.35 9.36 -8.80
CA ALA A 91 -12.23 10.29 -9.50
C ALA A 91 -13.40 9.54 -10.19
N ALA A 92 -13.13 8.41 -10.83
CA ALA A 92 -14.14 7.56 -11.46
C ALA A 92 -15.15 7.03 -10.45
N GLU A 93 -14.70 6.52 -9.30
CA GLU A 93 -15.57 6.03 -8.24
C GLU A 93 -16.46 7.15 -7.67
N LEU A 94 -15.89 8.35 -7.46
CA LEU A 94 -16.66 9.52 -7.02
C LEU A 94 -17.72 9.93 -8.06
N ALA A 95 -17.39 9.87 -9.36
CA ALA A 95 -18.34 10.15 -10.42
C ALA A 95 -19.50 9.14 -10.45
N GLN A 96 -19.21 7.84 -10.32
CA GLN A 96 -20.24 6.80 -10.27
C GLN A 96 -21.22 6.98 -9.11
N ARG A 97 -20.75 7.57 -7.99
CA ARG A 97 -21.58 7.83 -6.80
C ARG A 97 -22.28 9.19 -6.83
N GLY A 98 -22.04 10.00 -7.84
CA GLY A 98 -22.58 11.36 -7.90
C GLY A 98 -21.89 12.33 -6.92
N TRP A 99 -20.66 12.06 -6.53
CA TRP A 99 -19.86 12.86 -5.59
C TRP A 99 -18.65 13.54 -6.26
N ILE A 100 -18.65 13.63 -7.58
CA ILE A 100 -17.49 14.18 -8.32
C ILE A 100 -17.21 15.66 -7.98
N ASP A 101 -18.21 16.39 -7.54
CA ASP A 101 -18.11 17.77 -7.06
C ASP A 101 -17.22 17.92 -5.82
N GLN A 102 -17.02 16.84 -5.06
CA GLN A 102 -16.11 16.83 -3.93
C GLN A 102 -14.65 16.59 -4.34
N PHE A 103 -14.42 16.10 -5.57
CA PHE A 103 -13.09 15.72 -6.00
C PHE A 103 -12.22 16.92 -6.28
N HIS A 104 -11.07 16.94 -5.59
CA HIS A 104 -9.96 17.82 -5.94
C HIS A 104 -8.64 17.09 -5.72
N PRO A 105 -7.70 17.09 -6.68
CA PRO A 105 -6.44 16.36 -6.56
C PRO A 105 -5.65 16.64 -5.28
N SER A 106 -5.68 17.87 -4.79
CA SER A 106 -4.98 18.29 -3.57
C SER A 106 -5.53 17.64 -2.29
N TYR A 107 -6.74 17.11 -2.31
CA TYR A 107 -7.32 16.38 -1.17
C TYR A 107 -7.07 14.88 -1.23
N THR A 108 -6.53 14.40 -2.35
CA THR A 108 -6.09 13.02 -2.47
C THR A 108 -4.73 12.86 -1.79
N ARG A 109 -4.67 12.01 -0.79
CA ARG A 109 -3.45 11.77 -0.02
C ARG A 109 -2.78 10.47 -0.45
N MET A 110 -1.46 10.44 -0.38
CA MET A 110 -0.67 9.23 -0.62
C MET A 110 -0.28 8.59 0.70
N VAL A 111 -0.44 7.27 0.80
CA VAL A 111 0.15 6.49 1.88
C VAL A 111 1.68 6.48 1.69
N PRO A 112 2.47 6.92 2.66
CA PRO A 112 3.92 6.88 2.54
C PRO A 112 4.43 5.44 2.39
N ALA A 113 5.42 5.21 1.52
CA ALA A 113 6.06 3.91 1.41
C ALA A 113 6.71 3.49 2.73
N HIS A 114 6.68 2.20 3.02
CA HIS A 114 7.28 1.64 4.24
C HIS A 114 6.72 2.24 5.55
N HIS A 115 5.48 2.73 5.51
CA HIS A 115 4.79 3.20 6.71
C HIS A 115 3.47 2.48 6.88
N VAL A 116 3.14 2.21 8.12
CA VAL A 116 1.78 1.93 8.56
C VAL A 116 1.10 3.28 8.77
N THR A 117 0.00 3.49 8.08
CA THR A 117 -0.84 4.67 8.21
C THR A 117 -2.14 4.28 8.89
N THR A 118 -2.42 4.84 10.04
CA THR A 118 -3.66 4.58 10.78
C THR A 118 -4.59 5.78 10.66
N LEU A 119 -5.83 5.51 10.28
CA LEU A 119 -6.93 6.46 10.21
C LEU A 119 -8.02 6.04 11.16
N ARG A 120 -8.76 7.00 11.70
CA ARG A 120 -10.01 6.75 12.42
C ARG A 120 -11.17 7.37 11.66
N LEU A 121 -12.12 6.52 11.29
CA LEU A 121 -13.33 6.96 10.62
C LEU A 121 -14.35 7.44 11.67
N VAL A 122 -14.10 8.59 12.22
CA VAL A 122 -15.02 9.23 13.17
C VAL A 122 -15.53 10.51 12.55
N GLY A 123 -16.85 10.63 12.35
CA GLY A 123 -17.57 11.82 11.85
C GLY A 123 -16.69 12.84 11.10
N CYS A 124 -17.06 13.69 10.31
CA CYS A 124 -16.18 14.64 9.64
C CYS A 124 -15.49 15.58 10.66
N PRO A 125 -14.26 16.00 10.53
CA PRO A 125 -13.45 16.23 9.36
C PRO A 125 -12.11 15.48 9.39
N ASP A 126 -11.33 15.64 8.37
CA ASP A 126 -9.99 15.14 8.10
C ASP A 126 -9.39 14.21 9.18
N PRO A 127 -9.43 12.90 8.97
CA PRO A 127 -8.79 11.99 9.90
C PRO A 127 -7.32 12.38 9.95
N ASN A 128 -6.86 12.79 11.11
CA ASN A 128 -5.44 13.10 11.28
C ASN A 128 -4.66 11.78 11.18
N PRO A 129 -4.04 11.47 10.04
CA PRO A 129 -3.37 10.19 9.83
C PRO A 129 -2.14 10.09 10.73
N VAL A 130 -2.00 8.96 11.40
CA VAL A 130 -0.78 8.64 12.13
C VAL A 130 0.07 7.73 11.26
N HIS A 131 1.30 8.15 10.95
CA HIS A 131 2.26 7.40 10.17
C HIS A 131 3.35 6.83 11.07
N ARG A 132 3.59 5.52 10.98
CA ARG A 132 4.68 4.84 11.67
C ARG A 132 5.51 4.07 10.66
N ARG A 133 6.81 4.36 10.58
CA ARG A 133 7.72 3.71 9.65
C ARG A 133 8.00 2.27 10.12
N PHE A 134 7.83 1.29 9.23
CA PHE A 134 8.14 -0.11 9.53
C PHE A 134 9.46 -0.59 8.92
N PHE A 135 9.97 0.10 7.92
CA PHE A 135 11.26 -0.23 7.30
C PHE A 135 12.14 1.01 7.24
N ASP A 136 13.23 0.98 7.98
CA ASP A 136 14.22 2.06 8.05
C ASP A 136 15.63 1.45 8.17
N PRO A 137 16.21 0.98 7.06
CA PRO A 137 17.51 0.35 7.09
C PRO A 137 18.58 1.37 7.51
N PRO A 138 19.57 0.95 8.32
CA PRO A 138 20.64 1.83 8.75
C PRO A 138 21.45 2.30 7.53
N ARG A 139 21.80 3.58 7.54
CA ARG A 139 22.59 4.20 6.47
C ARG A 139 24.09 4.07 6.76
N GLY A 140 24.89 3.99 5.68
CA GLY A 140 26.35 4.03 5.80
C GLY A 140 26.97 2.80 6.47
N THR A 141 26.26 1.67 6.49
CA THR A 141 26.75 0.41 7.09
C THR A 141 27.49 -0.49 6.11
N LEU A 142 27.40 -0.20 4.82
CA LEU A 142 28.11 -0.97 3.80
C LEU A 142 29.61 -0.65 3.78
N SER A 143 30.41 -1.64 3.41
CA SER A 143 31.83 -1.44 3.13
C SER A 143 32.04 -0.35 2.07
N LYS A 144 33.22 0.27 2.07
CA LYS A 144 33.64 1.18 0.97
C LYS A 144 34.27 0.43 -0.21
N ASP A 145 34.37 -0.90 -0.12
CA ASP A 145 34.84 -1.77 -1.20
C ASP A 145 33.74 -1.89 -2.26
N LEU A 146 33.95 -1.24 -3.40
CA LEU A 146 32.99 -1.21 -4.51
C LEU A 146 32.77 -2.58 -5.15
N ASP A 147 33.79 -3.43 -5.19
CA ASP A 147 33.65 -4.79 -5.74
C ASP A 147 32.78 -5.65 -4.82
N LEU A 148 32.95 -5.51 -3.52
CA LEU A 148 32.08 -6.19 -2.55
C LEU A 148 30.64 -5.69 -2.66
N ILE A 149 30.43 -4.39 -2.73
CA ILE A 149 29.09 -3.80 -2.88
C ILE A 149 28.44 -4.29 -4.18
N GLY A 150 29.17 -4.28 -5.30
CA GLY A 150 28.70 -4.76 -6.59
C GLY A 150 28.26 -6.22 -6.55
N ARG A 151 29.07 -7.09 -5.92
CA ARG A 151 28.70 -8.51 -5.74
C ARG A 151 27.43 -8.67 -4.91
N LEU A 152 27.34 -8.03 -3.75
CA LEU A 152 26.18 -8.11 -2.87
C LEU A 152 24.90 -7.60 -3.56
N TYR A 153 25.02 -6.51 -4.32
CA TYR A 153 23.91 -5.98 -5.10
C TYR A 153 23.42 -6.98 -6.15
N MET A 154 24.35 -7.54 -6.92
CA MET A 154 24.00 -8.52 -7.96
C MET A 154 23.44 -9.81 -7.37
N GLU A 155 23.94 -10.28 -6.24
CA GLU A 155 23.39 -11.44 -5.51
C GLU A 155 21.95 -11.18 -5.08
N ALA A 156 21.66 -9.99 -4.56
CA ALA A 156 20.28 -9.61 -4.17
C ALA A 156 19.36 -9.58 -5.41
N VAL A 157 19.78 -8.96 -6.52
CA VAL A 157 19.00 -8.92 -7.77
C VAL A 157 18.74 -10.33 -8.29
N TYR A 158 19.76 -11.18 -8.34
CA TYR A 158 19.59 -12.57 -8.80
C TYR A 158 18.66 -13.38 -7.88
N SER A 159 18.75 -13.17 -6.58
CA SER A 159 17.87 -13.84 -5.61
C SER A 159 16.41 -13.47 -5.86
N GLU A 160 16.11 -12.19 -5.98
CA GLU A 160 14.72 -11.73 -6.23
C GLU A 160 14.22 -12.17 -7.62
N LEU A 161 15.06 -12.09 -8.64
CA LEU A 161 14.67 -12.56 -9.97
C LEU A 161 14.34 -14.07 -9.98
N ARG A 162 15.13 -14.88 -9.27
CA ARG A 162 14.84 -16.33 -9.14
C ARG A 162 13.53 -16.60 -8.40
N ARG A 163 13.25 -15.85 -7.34
CA ARG A 163 11.98 -15.95 -6.60
C ARG A 163 10.82 -15.61 -7.52
N TRP A 164 10.94 -14.53 -8.28
CA TRP A 164 9.91 -14.10 -9.21
C TRP A 164 9.67 -15.14 -10.32
N LEU A 165 10.73 -15.66 -10.92
CA LEU A 165 10.64 -16.68 -11.96
C LEU A 165 10.02 -17.99 -11.46
N ALA A 166 10.24 -18.34 -10.19
CA ALA A 166 9.73 -19.59 -9.62
C ALA A 166 8.19 -19.65 -9.51
N VAL A 167 7.52 -18.51 -9.52
CA VAL A 167 6.05 -18.41 -9.40
C VAL A 167 5.35 -18.06 -10.72
N HIS A 168 6.12 -17.78 -11.76
CA HIS A 168 5.58 -17.45 -13.10
C HIS A 168 5.65 -18.66 -14.02
N ASP A 169 4.71 -18.71 -14.98
CA ASP A 169 4.72 -19.72 -16.01
C ASP A 169 6.03 -19.65 -16.81
N PRO A 170 6.86 -20.70 -16.81
CA PRO A 170 8.13 -20.71 -17.52
C PRO A 170 7.99 -20.59 -19.04
N THR A 171 6.79 -20.80 -19.57
CA THR A 171 6.48 -20.70 -21.01
C THR A 171 5.97 -19.32 -21.42
N ALA A 172 5.63 -18.47 -20.44
CA ALA A 172 5.14 -17.12 -20.69
C ALA A 172 6.29 -16.23 -21.24
N PRO A 173 6.05 -15.42 -22.27
CA PRO A 173 7.05 -14.50 -22.77
C PRO A 173 7.37 -13.42 -21.72
N ILE A 174 8.65 -13.25 -21.42
CA ILE A 174 9.13 -12.24 -20.49
C ILE A 174 9.73 -11.07 -21.29
N GLY A 175 9.17 -9.88 -21.10
CA GLY A 175 9.72 -8.64 -21.65
C GLY A 175 10.62 -7.96 -20.64
N VAL A 176 11.87 -7.66 -21.05
CA VAL A 176 12.79 -6.87 -20.24
C VAL A 176 12.97 -5.50 -20.91
N PRO A 177 12.35 -4.42 -20.38
CA PRO A 177 12.62 -3.09 -20.88
C PRO A 177 14.05 -2.69 -20.52
N PHE A 178 14.86 -2.33 -21.51
CA PHE A 178 16.22 -1.91 -21.32
C PHE A 178 16.43 -0.53 -21.95
N SER A 179 16.65 0.49 -21.13
CA SER A 179 16.82 1.86 -21.61
C SER A 179 18.26 2.15 -22.11
N GLY A 180 19.23 1.34 -21.68
CA GLY A 180 20.65 1.58 -21.95
C GLY A 180 21.23 2.79 -21.21
N GLY A 181 20.44 3.48 -20.41
CA GLY A 181 20.88 4.57 -19.56
C GLY A 181 21.48 4.05 -18.24
N ILE A 182 22.54 4.67 -17.80
CA ILE A 182 23.04 4.61 -16.43
C ILE A 182 22.69 5.96 -15.84
N ASP A 183 21.58 6.02 -15.14
CA ASP A 183 21.18 7.21 -14.40
C ASP A 183 21.48 7.03 -12.92
#